data_c42e8ff1df00f82025c25544cf647dab
#
_entry.id   c42e8ff1df00f82025c25544cf647dab
#
_cell.length_a   1.000
_cell.length_b   1.000
_cell.length_c   1.000
_cell.angle_alpha   90.00
_cell.angle_beta   90.00
_cell.angle_gamma   90.00
#
_symmetry.space_group_name_H-M   'P 1'
#
loop_
_entity.id
_entity.type
_entity.pdbx_description
1 polymer ?
#
loop_
_entity_poly.entity_id
_entity_poly.type
_entity_poly.pdbx_seq_one_letter_code
_entity_poly.pdbx_strand_id
1 'polypeptide(L)'
;FLLGYPLNSTIYGFTYLGMSLTLVAMLFVVTDLFMEERLTKWFHIFLLMLGCHAMFQCYALFMPVTYLAIIFAIFLKQYRKKILISKDTVVTCLAVFLFPCISGLWYTYMDVFVKDDVSVGSAISAEGAIYRDLYSNFLPFLPLAIYGFVKLIQSRKNKMISWFAPFFAAFTLGMFGLAYHNRSVSTYYLYKDYYMLWLIVCALAFYGVYRMTKEARVVTACYIGTWAFVLLFYVSGLENRIYNNNNLFMDSIKGPQYNDLVCFNLNTMKEPPYAEPRMAMAHYIYEELLETGKTDKPVPCAYNDDQFYWYEGVTNQRLSDYMYWKSDYDTFKENLEENCDYVSVMIDSRIYVDNQEYFDSMEKVFENEIGFVAKVK
;
A
#
# COMPACT_ATOMS: atom_id res chain seq x y z
N PHE A 1 -13.38 -9.54 0.96
CA PHE A 1 -12.92 -9.22 2.31
C PHE A 1 -11.53 -9.81 2.58
N LEU A 2 -11.36 -11.14 2.50
CA LEU A 2 -10.07 -11.83 2.73
C LEU A 2 -9.05 -11.58 1.62
N LEU A 3 -9.50 -11.50 0.37
CA LEU A 3 -8.63 -11.43 -0.81
C LEU A 3 -8.26 -10.02 -1.24
N GLY A 4 -8.79 -9.02 -0.56
CA GLY A 4 -8.56 -7.64 -0.93
C GLY A 4 -8.72 -6.69 0.24
N TYR A 5 -9.50 -5.63 0.04
CA TYR A 5 -9.79 -4.66 1.07
C TYR A 5 -11.02 -5.09 1.91
N PRO A 6 -11.07 -4.84 3.23
CA PRO A 6 -10.01 -4.19 4.02
C PRO A 6 -8.98 -5.14 4.63
N LEU A 7 -9.30 -6.44 4.79
CA LEU A 7 -8.48 -7.32 5.63
C LEU A 7 -7.10 -7.57 5.04
N ASN A 8 -7.03 -7.97 3.77
CA ASN A 8 -5.75 -8.29 3.14
C ASN A 8 -4.79 -7.09 3.15
N SER A 9 -5.26 -5.90 2.75
CA SER A 9 -4.43 -4.70 2.78
C SER A 9 -3.94 -4.32 4.18
N THR A 10 -4.74 -4.62 5.22
CA THR A 10 -4.37 -4.35 6.61
C THR A 10 -3.32 -5.35 7.11
N ILE A 11 -3.46 -6.63 6.76
CA ILE A 11 -2.48 -7.67 7.11
C ILE A 11 -1.10 -7.35 6.55
N TYR A 12 -1.05 -6.82 5.32
CA TYR A 12 0.21 -6.37 4.70
C TYR A 12 0.71 -5.01 5.19
N GLY A 13 0.12 -4.44 6.22
CA GLY A 13 0.53 -3.16 6.78
C GLY A 13 0.10 -1.94 5.96
N PHE A 14 -0.74 -2.10 4.94
CA PHE A 14 -1.19 -1.01 4.06
C PHE A 14 -2.45 -0.33 4.59
N THR A 15 -2.46 0.09 5.84
CA THR A 15 -3.61 0.79 6.44
C THR A 15 -3.95 2.08 5.69
N TYR A 16 -2.94 2.86 5.29
CA TYR A 16 -3.09 4.07 4.48
C TYR A 16 -3.72 3.79 3.11
N LEU A 17 -3.39 2.65 2.51
CA LEU A 17 -4.00 2.17 1.27
C LEU A 17 -5.48 1.86 1.47
N GLY A 18 -5.83 1.17 2.57
CA GLY A 18 -7.22 0.91 2.94
C GLY A 18 -8.02 2.19 3.15
N MET A 19 -7.45 3.19 3.81
CA MET A 19 -8.08 4.51 3.95
C MET A 19 -8.30 5.18 2.60
N SER A 20 -7.31 5.15 1.72
CA SER A 20 -7.42 5.72 0.37
C SER A 20 -8.51 5.03 -0.46
N LEU A 21 -8.61 3.71 -0.42
CA LEU A 21 -9.69 2.96 -1.10
C LEU A 21 -11.07 3.36 -0.59
N THR A 22 -11.21 3.53 0.72
CA THR A 22 -12.47 4.01 1.32
C THR A 22 -12.82 5.41 0.83
N LEU A 23 -11.83 6.31 0.81
CA LEU A 23 -12.03 7.68 0.29
C LEU A 23 -12.43 7.69 -1.18
N VAL A 24 -11.81 6.86 -2.02
CA VAL A 24 -12.21 6.72 -3.43
C VAL A 24 -13.64 6.21 -3.56
N ALA A 25 -14.04 5.21 -2.76
CA ALA A 25 -15.42 4.74 -2.75
C ALA A 25 -16.42 5.84 -2.32
N MET A 26 -16.06 6.64 -1.31
CA MET A 26 -16.86 7.81 -0.92
C MET A 26 -16.93 8.86 -2.04
N LEU A 27 -15.80 9.12 -2.72
CA LEU A 27 -15.76 10.04 -3.85
C LEU A 27 -16.63 9.57 -5.03
N PHE A 28 -16.80 8.24 -5.23
CA PHE A 28 -17.77 7.72 -6.21
C PHE A 28 -19.19 8.16 -5.83
N VAL A 29 -19.58 7.99 -4.59
CA VAL A 29 -20.91 8.37 -4.12
C VAL A 29 -21.12 9.88 -4.24
N VAL A 30 -20.18 10.69 -3.77
CA VAL A 30 -20.26 12.16 -3.81
C VAL A 30 -20.32 12.67 -5.26
N THR A 31 -19.50 12.10 -6.15
CA THR A 31 -19.51 12.45 -7.58
C THR A 31 -20.83 12.06 -8.24
N ASP A 32 -21.38 10.90 -7.92
CA ASP A 32 -22.70 10.47 -8.42
C ASP A 32 -23.82 11.40 -7.95
N LEU A 33 -23.82 11.79 -6.67
CA LEU A 33 -24.75 12.75 -6.12
C LEU A 33 -24.61 14.15 -6.76
N PHE A 34 -23.36 14.56 -7.04
CA PHE A 34 -23.09 15.79 -7.77
C PHE A 34 -23.65 15.77 -9.20
N MET A 35 -23.53 14.63 -9.89
CA MET A 35 -24.08 14.44 -11.22
C MET A 35 -25.61 14.45 -11.23
N GLU A 36 -26.23 13.92 -10.17
CA GLU A 36 -27.69 13.84 -10.00
C GLU A 36 -28.32 15.11 -9.41
N GLU A 37 -27.52 16.11 -9.04
CA GLU A 37 -27.96 17.39 -8.45
C GLU A 37 -28.78 17.23 -7.15
N ARG A 38 -28.49 16.18 -6.36
CA ARG A 38 -29.26 15.86 -5.14
C ARG A 38 -28.95 16.74 -3.92
N LEU A 39 -27.84 17.46 -3.95
CA LEU A 39 -27.44 18.39 -2.90
C LEU A 39 -27.13 19.75 -3.51
N THR A 40 -26.98 20.77 -2.69
CA THR A 40 -26.59 22.08 -3.18
C THR A 40 -25.20 22.00 -3.82
N LYS A 41 -24.97 22.74 -4.88
CA LYS A 41 -23.73 22.72 -5.64
C LYS A 41 -22.49 22.94 -4.77
N TRP A 42 -22.53 23.94 -3.90
CA TRP A 42 -21.38 24.30 -3.07
C TRP A 42 -21.06 23.25 -2.02
N PHE A 43 -22.08 22.57 -1.50
CA PHE A 43 -21.85 21.47 -0.56
C PHE A 43 -21.21 20.27 -1.24
N HIS A 44 -21.61 19.92 -2.47
CA HIS A 44 -20.94 18.86 -3.24
C HIS A 44 -19.48 19.23 -3.55
N ILE A 45 -19.23 20.49 -3.96
CA ILE A 45 -17.87 20.98 -4.23
C ILE A 45 -17.01 20.87 -2.98
N PHE A 46 -17.54 21.26 -1.81
CA PHE A 46 -16.85 21.15 -0.53
C PHE A 46 -16.50 19.68 -0.21
N LEU A 47 -17.45 18.76 -0.37
CA LEU A 47 -17.19 17.34 -0.11
C LEU A 47 -16.16 16.74 -1.10
N LEU A 48 -16.23 17.11 -2.38
CA LEU A 48 -15.25 16.68 -3.37
C LEU A 48 -13.86 17.23 -3.04
N MET A 49 -13.75 18.50 -2.71
CA MET A 49 -12.50 19.15 -2.31
C MET A 49 -11.88 18.46 -1.09
N LEU A 50 -12.67 18.24 -0.04
CA LEU A 50 -12.21 17.58 1.18
C LEU A 50 -11.78 16.14 0.91
N GLY A 51 -12.56 15.38 0.14
CA GLY A 51 -12.25 14.00 -0.20
C GLY A 51 -11.02 13.88 -1.10
N CYS A 52 -10.85 14.76 -2.10
CA CYS A 52 -9.65 14.81 -2.94
C CYS A 52 -8.41 15.16 -2.10
N HIS A 53 -8.52 16.14 -1.20
CA HIS A 53 -7.41 16.50 -0.33
C HIS A 53 -7.02 15.36 0.61
N ALA A 54 -8.00 14.75 1.29
CA ALA A 54 -7.77 13.62 2.18
C ALA A 54 -7.13 12.43 1.45
N MET A 55 -7.60 12.13 0.23
CA MET A 55 -7.01 11.07 -0.59
C MET A 55 -5.55 11.36 -0.96
N PHE A 56 -5.21 12.60 -1.30
CA PHE A 56 -3.83 13.01 -1.55
C PHE A 56 -2.94 12.75 -0.34
N GLN A 57 -3.42 13.08 0.87
CA GLN A 57 -2.67 12.86 2.11
C GLN A 57 -2.53 11.37 2.47
N CYS A 58 -3.49 10.54 2.10
CA CYS A 58 -3.45 9.11 2.41
C CYS A 58 -2.58 8.30 1.44
N TYR A 59 -2.81 8.46 0.14
CA TYR A 59 -2.08 7.70 -0.87
C TYR A 59 -2.17 8.32 -2.27
N ALA A 60 -1.11 8.97 -2.68
CA ALA A 60 -1.06 9.74 -3.91
C ALA A 60 -1.15 8.90 -5.21
N LEU A 61 -0.83 7.60 -5.19
CA LEU A 61 -0.84 6.74 -6.38
C LEU A 61 -2.20 6.72 -7.10
N PHE A 62 -3.30 6.75 -6.36
CA PHE A 62 -4.65 6.71 -6.94
C PHE A 62 -5.18 8.08 -7.35
N MET A 63 -4.46 9.13 -7.00
CA MET A 63 -4.84 10.52 -7.26
C MET A 63 -5.02 10.81 -8.76
N PRO A 64 -4.08 10.47 -9.67
CA PRO A 64 -4.17 10.89 -11.07
C PRO A 64 -5.47 10.40 -11.72
N VAL A 65 -5.81 9.13 -11.52
CA VAL A 65 -7.00 8.52 -12.12
C VAL A 65 -8.28 9.03 -11.48
N THR A 66 -8.28 9.18 -10.15
CA THR A 66 -9.47 9.66 -9.42
C THR A 66 -9.77 11.12 -9.78
N TYR A 67 -8.74 11.97 -9.84
CA TYR A 67 -8.93 13.36 -10.23
C TYR A 67 -9.37 13.48 -11.68
N LEU A 68 -8.77 12.73 -12.59
CA LEU A 68 -9.21 12.68 -13.99
C LEU A 68 -10.68 12.28 -14.10
N ALA A 69 -11.12 11.29 -13.32
CA ALA A 69 -12.50 10.86 -13.33
C ALA A 69 -13.48 11.92 -12.77
N ILE A 70 -13.07 12.68 -11.75
CA ILE A 70 -13.87 13.79 -11.22
C ILE A 70 -13.90 14.95 -12.20
N ILE A 71 -12.78 15.32 -12.82
CA ILE A 71 -12.72 16.32 -13.88
C ILE A 71 -13.65 15.92 -15.03
N PHE A 72 -13.58 14.66 -15.47
CA PHE A 72 -14.47 14.15 -16.50
C PHE A 72 -15.95 14.26 -16.09
N ALA A 73 -16.31 13.97 -14.85
CA ALA A 73 -17.67 14.17 -14.33
C ALA A 73 -18.11 15.65 -14.41
N ILE A 74 -17.24 16.58 -14.01
CA ILE A 74 -17.55 18.01 -14.05
C ILE A 74 -17.80 18.45 -15.50
N PHE A 75 -16.93 18.06 -16.43
CA PHE A 75 -17.09 18.37 -17.84
C PHE A 75 -18.34 17.69 -18.44
N LEU A 76 -18.60 16.42 -18.13
CA LEU A 76 -19.78 15.71 -18.63
C LEU A 76 -21.08 16.35 -18.15
N LYS A 77 -21.12 16.83 -16.91
CA LYS A 77 -22.26 17.57 -16.35
C LYS A 77 -22.52 18.86 -17.12
N GLN A 78 -21.47 19.61 -17.43
CA GLN A 78 -21.58 20.86 -18.17
C GLN A 78 -21.91 20.63 -19.66
N TYR A 79 -21.32 19.60 -20.27
CA TYR A 79 -21.65 19.20 -21.63
C TYR A 79 -23.16 18.91 -21.81
N ARG A 80 -23.78 18.25 -20.83
CA ARG A 80 -25.23 18.01 -20.83
C ARG A 80 -26.05 19.31 -20.79
N LYS A 81 -25.51 20.33 -20.16
CA LYS A 81 -26.10 21.68 -20.14
C LYS A 81 -25.79 22.48 -21.43
N LYS A 82 -25.14 21.84 -22.41
CA LYS A 82 -24.67 22.44 -23.67
C LYS A 82 -23.65 23.59 -23.48
N ILE A 83 -22.93 23.58 -22.35
CA ILE A 83 -21.93 24.59 -22.00
C ILE A 83 -20.64 23.85 -21.62
N LEU A 84 -19.73 23.60 -22.58
CA LEU A 84 -18.55 22.79 -22.33
C LEU A 84 -17.49 23.53 -21.49
N ILE A 85 -17.19 24.74 -21.88
CA ILE A 85 -16.22 25.59 -21.16
C ILE A 85 -16.95 26.87 -20.73
N SER A 86 -17.25 26.96 -19.46
CA SER A 86 -17.87 28.12 -18.84
C SER A 86 -17.05 28.60 -17.65
N LYS A 87 -17.25 29.84 -17.25
CA LYS A 87 -16.70 30.35 -15.99
C LYS A 87 -17.05 29.40 -14.81
N ASP A 88 -18.25 28.82 -14.84
CA ASP A 88 -18.73 27.88 -13.83
C ASP A 88 -17.94 26.58 -13.79
N THR A 89 -17.56 26.03 -14.95
CA THR A 89 -16.70 24.85 -15.06
C THR A 89 -15.34 25.10 -14.44
N VAL A 90 -14.72 26.22 -14.82
CA VAL A 90 -13.38 26.60 -14.32
C VAL A 90 -13.41 26.82 -12.82
N VAL A 91 -14.38 27.58 -12.31
CA VAL A 91 -14.53 27.83 -10.86
C VAL A 91 -14.77 26.54 -10.11
N THR A 92 -15.59 25.62 -10.64
CA THR A 92 -15.82 24.32 -10.00
C THR A 92 -14.55 23.49 -9.94
N CYS A 93 -13.79 23.38 -11.02
CA CYS A 93 -12.52 22.65 -11.02
C CYS A 93 -11.52 23.29 -10.05
N LEU A 94 -11.34 24.61 -10.09
CA LEU A 94 -10.45 25.30 -9.16
C LEU A 94 -10.85 25.08 -7.71
N ALA A 95 -12.16 25.17 -7.40
CA ALA A 95 -12.63 24.99 -6.03
C ALA A 95 -12.42 23.53 -5.53
N VAL A 96 -12.64 22.53 -6.39
CA VAL A 96 -12.44 21.12 -5.99
C VAL A 96 -10.97 20.80 -5.77
N PHE A 97 -10.07 21.32 -6.59
CA PHE A 97 -8.66 20.95 -6.56
C PHE A 97 -7.75 21.95 -5.83
N LEU A 98 -8.30 23.03 -5.25
CA LEU A 98 -7.53 24.08 -4.61
C LEU A 98 -6.60 23.53 -3.49
N PHE A 99 -7.15 22.83 -2.51
CA PHE A 99 -6.35 22.28 -1.41
C PHE A 99 -5.40 21.17 -1.85
N PRO A 100 -5.80 20.21 -2.70
CA PRO A 100 -4.87 19.25 -3.27
C PRO A 100 -3.71 19.90 -4.00
N CYS A 101 -3.96 20.95 -4.79
CA CYS A 101 -2.90 21.68 -5.49
C CYS A 101 -1.96 22.41 -4.52
N ILE A 102 -2.49 23.09 -3.51
CA ILE A 102 -1.66 23.77 -2.49
C ILE A 102 -0.79 22.76 -1.76
N SER A 103 -1.37 21.62 -1.34
CA SER A 103 -0.63 20.56 -0.67
C SER A 103 0.45 19.96 -1.58
N GLY A 104 0.11 19.69 -2.85
CA GLY A 104 1.06 19.17 -3.82
C GLY A 104 2.24 20.10 -4.05
N LEU A 105 1.98 21.39 -4.22
CA LEU A 105 3.03 22.40 -4.34
C LEU A 105 3.89 22.51 -3.08
N TRP A 106 3.25 22.44 -1.90
CA TRP A 106 3.97 22.46 -0.63
C TRP A 106 4.88 21.23 -0.46
N TYR A 107 4.37 20.03 -0.73
CA TYR A 107 5.19 18.80 -0.70
C TYR A 107 6.36 18.86 -1.67
N THR A 108 6.09 19.28 -2.92
CA THR A 108 7.15 19.42 -3.92
C THR A 108 8.21 20.42 -3.48
N TYR A 109 7.79 21.54 -2.90
CA TYR A 109 8.71 22.54 -2.34
C TYR A 109 9.57 21.96 -1.21
N MET A 110 8.94 21.29 -0.26
CA MET A 110 9.64 20.70 0.89
C MET A 110 10.62 19.61 0.46
N ASP A 111 10.21 18.71 -0.46
CA ASP A 111 11.04 17.60 -0.88
C ASP A 111 12.19 18.04 -1.80
N VAL A 112 11.94 18.96 -2.72
CA VAL A 112 12.95 19.38 -3.72
C VAL A 112 13.91 20.45 -3.18
N PHE A 113 13.40 21.42 -2.38
CA PHE A 113 14.19 22.59 -2.01
C PHE A 113 14.64 22.63 -0.55
N VAL A 114 13.97 21.88 0.34
CA VAL A 114 14.28 21.92 1.77
C VAL A 114 15.05 20.69 2.22
N LYS A 115 14.68 19.50 1.72
CA LYS A 115 15.30 18.23 2.13
C LYS A 115 16.49 17.80 1.29
N ASP A 116 16.74 18.47 0.16
CA ASP A 116 17.71 18.04 -0.86
C ASP A 116 17.49 16.58 -1.35
N ASP A 117 16.33 16.03 -1.05
CA ASP A 117 16.02 14.64 -1.34
C ASP A 117 15.46 14.53 -2.76
N VAL A 118 16.32 14.15 -3.67
CA VAL A 118 16.06 14.01 -5.12
C VAL A 118 15.07 12.86 -5.42
N SER A 119 14.36 12.36 -4.43
CA SER A 119 13.70 11.06 -4.48
C SER A 119 12.32 11.01 -5.13
N VAL A 120 11.78 12.12 -5.65
CA VAL A 120 10.49 12.05 -6.39
C VAL A 120 10.61 11.14 -7.62
N GLY A 121 11.76 11.12 -8.28
CA GLY A 121 12.07 10.17 -9.37
C GLY A 121 12.34 8.74 -8.88
N SER A 122 12.83 8.57 -7.66
CA SER A 122 13.13 7.27 -7.07
C SER A 122 11.88 6.58 -6.50
N ALA A 123 10.81 7.31 -6.22
CA ALA A 123 9.57 6.71 -5.73
C ALA A 123 9.01 5.66 -6.72
N ILE A 124 9.15 5.86 -8.02
CA ILE A 124 8.70 4.90 -9.04
C ILE A 124 9.64 3.67 -9.10
N SER A 125 10.90 3.82 -8.74
CA SER A 125 11.92 2.75 -8.70
C SER A 125 12.10 2.14 -7.31
N ALA A 126 11.36 2.62 -6.30
CA ALA A 126 11.46 2.10 -4.95
C ALA A 126 11.25 0.59 -4.92
N GLU A 127 12.22 -0.13 -4.40
CA GLU A 127 12.11 -1.56 -4.18
C GLU A 127 11.18 -1.81 -3.01
N GLY A 128 10.27 -2.72 -3.19
CA GLY A 128 9.36 -3.19 -2.16
C GLY A 128 9.18 -4.69 -2.28
N ALA A 129 8.63 -5.33 -1.27
CA ALA A 129 8.34 -6.75 -1.30
C ALA A 129 7.48 -7.06 -2.53
N ILE A 130 7.99 -7.93 -3.41
CA ILE A 130 7.26 -8.43 -4.56
C ILE A 130 6.20 -9.36 -4.02
N TYR A 131 4.98 -8.87 -4.00
CA TYR A 131 3.86 -9.71 -3.68
C TYR A 131 3.53 -10.58 -4.87
N ARG A 132 3.16 -11.77 -4.59
CA ARG A 132 2.71 -12.86 -5.42
C ARG A 132 1.68 -12.46 -6.45
N ASP A 133 1.35 -13.34 -7.39
CA ASP A 133 0.27 -13.13 -8.34
C ASP A 133 -1.08 -13.00 -7.62
N LEU A 134 -1.47 -11.76 -7.36
CA LEU A 134 -2.77 -11.43 -6.80
C LEU A 134 -3.85 -11.33 -7.89
N TYR A 135 -3.45 -11.07 -9.12
CA TYR A 135 -4.39 -10.77 -10.21
C TYR A 135 -5.23 -11.97 -10.63
N SER A 136 -4.70 -13.19 -10.46
CA SER A 136 -5.48 -14.40 -10.71
C SER A 136 -6.73 -14.52 -9.84
N ASN A 137 -6.75 -13.87 -8.67
CA ASN A 137 -7.92 -13.82 -7.79
C ASN A 137 -9.14 -13.14 -8.45
N PHE A 138 -8.95 -12.34 -9.48
CA PHE A 138 -10.05 -11.73 -10.22
C PHE A 138 -10.83 -12.72 -11.09
N LEU A 139 -10.17 -13.78 -11.57
CA LEU A 139 -10.72 -14.68 -12.58
C LEU A 139 -12.14 -15.18 -12.26
N PRO A 140 -12.44 -15.64 -11.02
CA PRO A 140 -13.78 -16.12 -10.70
C PRO A 140 -14.87 -15.03 -10.77
N PHE A 141 -14.49 -13.78 -10.58
CA PHE A 141 -15.43 -12.65 -10.49
C PHE A 141 -15.57 -11.88 -11.80
N LEU A 142 -14.62 -12.04 -12.73
CA LEU A 142 -14.61 -11.32 -14.00
C LEU A 142 -15.89 -11.49 -14.83
N PRO A 143 -16.49 -12.69 -14.99
CA PRO A 143 -17.72 -12.83 -15.76
C PRO A 143 -18.86 -11.99 -15.21
N LEU A 144 -19.00 -11.95 -13.88
CA LEU A 144 -20.03 -11.14 -13.22
C LEU A 144 -19.71 -9.64 -13.32
N ALA A 145 -18.45 -9.26 -13.17
CA ALA A 145 -18.02 -7.87 -13.26
C ALA A 145 -18.22 -7.32 -14.68
N ILE A 146 -17.85 -8.09 -15.71
CA ILE A 146 -18.06 -7.73 -17.12
C ILE A 146 -19.57 -7.57 -17.40
N TYR A 147 -20.36 -8.54 -16.97
CA TYR A 147 -21.83 -8.45 -17.11
C TYR A 147 -22.38 -7.21 -16.40
N GLY A 148 -21.94 -6.95 -15.17
CA GLY A 148 -22.34 -5.77 -14.42
C GLY A 148 -21.95 -4.48 -15.11
N PHE A 149 -20.74 -4.41 -15.66
CA PHE A 149 -20.27 -3.26 -16.43
C PHE A 149 -21.13 -3.02 -17.69
N VAL A 150 -21.40 -4.06 -18.47
CA VAL A 150 -22.27 -3.97 -19.66
C VAL A 150 -23.66 -3.47 -19.26
N LYS A 151 -24.27 -4.03 -18.19
CA LYS A 151 -25.58 -3.58 -17.70
C LYS A 151 -25.57 -2.15 -17.18
N LEU A 152 -24.47 -1.72 -16.57
CA LEU A 152 -24.29 -0.34 -16.12
C LEU A 152 -24.28 0.63 -17.30
N ILE A 153 -23.52 0.33 -18.35
CA ILE A 153 -23.46 1.14 -19.58
C ILE A 153 -24.83 1.17 -20.25
N GLN A 154 -25.48 0.03 -20.41
CA GLN A 154 -26.83 -0.07 -21.00
C GLN A 154 -27.89 0.73 -20.22
N SER A 155 -27.74 0.84 -18.91
CA SER A 155 -28.68 1.60 -18.07
C SER A 155 -28.63 3.11 -18.33
N ARG A 156 -27.64 3.60 -19.08
CA ARG A 156 -27.37 5.03 -19.33
C ARG A 156 -27.28 5.88 -18.07
N LYS A 157 -27.14 5.26 -16.92
CA LYS A 157 -26.87 5.94 -15.66
C LYS A 157 -25.40 6.29 -15.64
N ASN A 158 -25.09 7.57 -15.69
CA ASN A 158 -23.69 8.02 -15.63
C ASN A 158 -23.22 7.98 -14.19
N LYS A 159 -22.82 6.80 -13.79
CA LYS A 159 -22.18 6.55 -12.49
C LYS A 159 -20.67 6.65 -12.64
N MET A 160 -19.99 7.24 -11.67
CA MET A 160 -18.55 7.47 -11.72
C MET A 160 -17.78 6.19 -12.07
N ILE A 161 -18.16 5.06 -11.53
CA ILE A 161 -17.51 3.78 -11.81
C ILE A 161 -17.53 3.37 -13.30
N SER A 162 -18.47 3.87 -14.10
CA SER A 162 -18.56 3.51 -15.52
C SER A 162 -17.44 4.08 -16.38
N TRP A 163 -16.80 5.18 -16.00
CA TRP A 163 -15.62 5.72 -16.66
C TRP A 163 -14.36 5.59 -15.82
N PHE A 164 -14.48 5.56 -14.49
CA PHE A 164 -13.35 5.30 -13.61
C PHE A 164 -12.72 3.92 -13.87
N ALA A 165 -13.54 2.88 -14.02
CA ALA A 165 -13.04 1.52 -14.26
C ALA A 165 -12.15 1.42 -15.52
N PRO A 166 -12.56 1.91 -16.71
CA PRO A 166 -11.67 1.91 -17.88
C PRO A 166 -10.46 2.85 -17.72
N PHE A 167 -10.58 3.99 -17.03
CA PHE A 167 -9.44 4.86 -16.77
C PHE A 167 -8.41 4.17 -15.87
N PHE A 168 -8.87 3.50 -14.81
CA PHE A 168 -7.97 2.80 -13.91
C PHE A 168 -7.35 1.56 -14.57
N ALA A 169 -8.12 0.82 -15.37
CA ALA A 169 -7.58 -0.28 -16.16
C ALA A 169 -6.48 0.20 -17.13
N ALA A 170 -6.70 1.32 -17.81
CA ALA A 170 -5.69 1.92 -18.69
C ALA A 170 -4.45 2.38 -17.91
N PHE A 171 -4.62 2.94 -16.73
CA PHE A 171 -3.52 3.32 -15.84
C PHE A 171 -2.69 2.09 -15.42
N THR A 172 -3.34 1.03 -14.95
CA THR A 172 -2.65 -0.22 -14.57
C THR A 172 -1.94 -0.87 -15.75
N LEU A 173 -2.55 -0.88 -16.95
CA LEU A 173 -1.89 -1.35 -18.16
C LEU A 173 -0.68 -0.48 -18.53
N GLY A 174 -0.78 0.82 -18.35
CA GLY A 174 0.33 1.74 -18.52
C GLY A 174 1.48 1.45 -17.54
N MET A 175 1.17 1.26 -16.26
CA MET A 175 2.15 0.87 -15.23
C MET A 175 2.80 -0.48 -15.56
N PHE A 176 2.01 -1.45 -16.01
CA PHE A 176 2.52 -2.74 -16.46
C PHE A 176 3.46 -2.59 -17.66
N GLY A 177 3.08 -1.79 -18.66
CA GLY A 177 3.90 -1.50 -19.83
C GLY A 177 5.23 -0.84 -19.46
N LEU A 178 5.21 0.11 -18.52
CA LEU A 178 6.42 0.74 -18.00
C LEU A 178 7.31 -0.25 -17.26
N ALA A 179 6.75 -1.05 -16.37
CA ALA A 179 7.50 -2.08 -15.63
C ALA A 179 8.12 -3.14 -16.55
N TYR A 180 7.40 -3.51 -17.62
CA TYR A 180 7.91 -4.46 -18.62
C TYR A 180 8.99 -3.87 -19.51
N HIS A 181 8.83 -2.62 -19.96
CA HIS A 181 9.77 -1.96 -20.85
C HIS A 181 11.01 -1.46 -20.11
N ASN A 182 10.80 -0.87 -18.95
CA ASN A 182 11.88 -0.32 -18.12
C ASN A 182 12.00 -1.14 -16.82
N ARG A 183 12.95 -2.07 -16.79
CA ARG A 183 13.17 -2.96 -15.64
C ARG A 183 13.55 -2.21 -14.34
N SER A 184 13.84 -0.92 -14.43
CA SER A 184 14.08 -0.08 -13.25
C SER A 184 12.80 0.39 -12.56
N VAL A 185 11.63 0.23 -13.19
CA VAL A 185 10.35 0.56 -12.56
C VAL A 185 9.93 -0.60 -11.67
N SER A 186 9.75 -0.32 -10.39
CA SER A 186 9.34 -1.30 -9.40
C SER A 186 7.94 -1.86 -9.70
N THR A 187 7.81 -3.18 -9.60
CA THR A 187 6.52 -3.86 -9.65
C THR A 187 5.68 -3.64 -8.39
N TYR A 188 6.24 -3.09 -7.33
CA TYR A 188 5.60 -2.83 -6.05
C TYR A 188 4.32 -1.98 -6.19
N TYR A 189 4.39 -0.88 -6.93
CA TYR A 189 3.21 -0.03 -7.17
C TYR A 189 2.17 -0.68 -8.07
N LEU A 190 2.61 -1.47 -9.05
CA LEU A 190 1.72 -2.27 -9.89
C LEU A 190 0.91 -3.26 -9.02
N TYR A 191 1.55 -3.91 -8.05
CA TYR A 191 0.84 -4.79 -7.12
C TYR A 191 -0.13 -4.04 -6.20
N LYS A 192 0.14 -2.80 -5.86
CA LYS A 192 -0.80 -1.98 -5.09
C LYS A 192 -2.06 -1.59 -5.88
N ASP A 193 -1.96 -1.50 -7.20
CA ASP A 193 -3.12 -1.30 -8.09
C ASP A 193 -4.15 -2.44 -7.98
N TYR A 194 -3.71 -3.64 -7.60
CA TYR A 194 -4.59 -4.79 -7.35
C TYR A 194 -5.74 -4.44 -6.43
N TYR A 195 -5.50 -3.75 -5.35
CA TYR A 195 -6.54 -3.45 -4.35
C TYR A 195 -7.64 -2.54 -4.90
N MET A 196 -7.26 -1.58 -5.73
CA MET A 196 -8.23 -0.73 -6.41
C MET A 196 -9.00 -1.51 -7.49
N LEU A 197 -8.32 -2.33 -8.27
CA LEU A 197 -8.98 -3.20 -9.26
C LEU A 197 -9.92 -4.18 -8.58
N TRP A 198 -9.53 -4.72 -7.42
CA TRP A 198 -10.40 -5.58 -6.61
C TRP A 198 -11.68 -4.86 -6.18
N LEU A 199 -11.57 -3.63 -5.70
CA LEU A 199 -12.73 -2.81 -5.36
C LEU A 199 -13.66 -2.61 -6.57
N ILE A 200 -13.10 -2.28 -7.73
CA ILE A 200 -13.85 -2.10 -8.98
C ILE A 200 -14.54 -3.39 -9.41
N VAL A 201 -13.79 -4.50 -9.44
CA VAL A 201 -14.32 -5.82 -9.85
C VAL A 201 -15.44 -6.25 -8.92
N CYS A 202 -15.26 -6.12 -7.61
CA CYS A 202 -16.32 -6.43 -6.63
C CYS A 202 -17.55 -5.57 -6.82
N ALA A 203 -17.41 -4.25 -6.95
CA ALA A 203 -18.53 -3.35 -7.13
C ALA A 203 -19.31 -3.66 -8.41
N LEU A 204 -18.63 -3.93 -9.52
CA LEU A 204 -19.24 -4.31 -10.78
C LEU A 204 -19.88 -5.70 -10.73
N ALA A 205 -19.24 -6.67 -10.08
CA ALA A 205 -19.78 -8.01 -9.89
C ALA A 205 -21.08 -7.98 -9.05
N PHE A 206 -21.09 -7.25 -7.93
CA PHE A 206 -22.29 -7.05 -7.13
C PHE A 206 -23.42 -6.36 -7.92
N TYR A 207 -23.07 -5.35 -8.72
CA TYR A 207 -24.05 -4.73 -9.61
C TYR A 207 -24.56 -5.74 -10.67
N GLY A 208 -23.68 -6.58 -11.20
CA GLY A 208 -24.03 -7.67 -12.11
C GLY A 208 -25.04 -8.64 -11.49
N VAL A 209 -24.78 -9.10 -10.26
CA VAL A 209 -25.70 -9.96 -9.51
C VAL A 209 -27.05 -9.27 -9.29
N TYR A 210 -27.05 -8.00 -8.86
CA TYR A 210 -28.26 -7.22 -8.66
C TYR A 210 -29.10 -7.08 -9.95
N ARG A 211 -28.44 -7.00 -11.11
CA ARG A 211 -29.10 -6.88 -12.42
C ARG A 211 -29.36 -8.21 -13.11
N MET A 212 -29.05 -9.32 -12.44
CA MET A 212 -29.18 -10.67 -13.00
C MET A 212 -30.65 -11.00 -13.26
N THR A 213 -30.92 -11.47 -14.47
CA THR A 213 -32.24 -11.88 -14.91
C THR A 213 -32.25 -13.36 -15.25
N LYS A 214 -33.40 -13.96 -15.51
CA LYS A 214 -33.47 -15.36 -15.96
C LYS A 214 -32.72 -15.64 -17.26
N GLU A 215 -32.43 -14.60 -18.05
CA GLU A 215 -31.67 -14.70 -19.31
C GLU A 215 -30.14 -14.74 -19.07
N ALA A 216 -29.68 -14.53 -17.86
CA ALA A 216 -28.26 -14.52 -17.51
C ALA A 216 -27.61 -15.93 -17.35
N ARG A 217 -28.26 -16.98 -17.93
CA ARG A 217 -27.76 -18.38 -17.83
C ARG A 217 -26.34 -18.54 -18.34
N VAL A 218 -25.98 -17.83 -19.42
CA VAL A 218 -24.64 -17.87 -19.99
C VAL A 218 -23.62 -17.29 -19.00
N VAL A 219 -23.94 -16.17 -18.37
CA VAL A 219 -23.08 -15.54 -17.36
C VAL A 219 -22.88 -16.47 -16.15
N THR A 220 -23.95 -17.10 -15.69
CA THR A 220 -23.92 -18.09 -14.61
C THR A 220 -23.04 -19.28 -14.98
N ALA A 221 -23.20 -19.81 -16.20
CA ALA A 221 -22.36 -20.91 -16.70
C ALA A 221 -20.89 -20.51 -16.79
N CYS A 222 -20.58 -19.30 -17.30
CA CYS A 222 -19.22 -18.78 -17.32
C CYS A 222 -18.63 -18.62 -15.91
N TYR A 223 -19.42 -18.09 -14.96
CA TYR A 223 -19.01 -17.97 -13.57
C TYR A 223 -18.68 -19.32 -12.93
N ILE A 224 -19.59 -20.30 -13.07
CA ILE A 224 -19.35 -21.67 -12.56
C ILE A 224 -18.16 -22.31 -13.26
N GLY A 225 -18.06 -22.17 -14.59
CA GLY A 225 -16.93 -22.71 -15.37
C GLY A 225 -15.58 -22.10 -14.95
N THR A 226 -15.56 -20.81 -14.68
CA THR A 226 -14.34 -20.13 -14.19
C THR A 226 -13.93 -20.66 -12.82
N TRP A 227 -14.89 -20.85 -11.91
CA TRP A 227 -14.62 -21.45 -10.61
C TRP A 227 -14.12 -22.89 -10.72
N ALA A 228 -14.76 -23.69 -11.56
CA ALA A 228 -14.33 -25.07 -11.82
C ALA A 228 -12.89 -25.10 -12.37
N PHE A 229 -12.58 -24.21 -13.33
CA PHE A 229 -11.24 -24.08 -13.86
C PHE A 229 -10.23 -23.71 -12.78
N VAL A 230 -10.51 -22.70 -11.98
CA VAL A 230 -9.63 -22.26 -10.88
C VAL A 230 -9.40 -23.41 -9.89
N LEU A 231 -10.45 -24.10 -9.47
CA LEU A 231 -10.34 -25.23 -8.55
C LEU A 231 -9.52 -26.38 -9.15
N LEU A 232 -9.77 -26.75 -10.42
CA LEU A 232 -9.01 -27.79 -11.10
C LEU A 232 -7.53 -27.41 -11.25
N PHE A 233 -7.26 -26.17 -11.61
CA PHE A 233 -5.90 -25.64 -11.73
C PHE A 233 -5.12 -25.79 -10.41
N TYR A 234 -5.75 -25.48 -9.30
CA TYR A 234 -5.13 -25.58 -7.99
C TYR A 234 -5.02 -27.02 -7.47
N VAL A 235 -6.07 -27.83 -7.64
CA VAL A 235 -6.04 -29.24 -7.23
C VAL A 235 -5.00 -30.03 -8.04
N SER A 236 -4.76 -29.67 -9.29
CA SER A 236 -3.73 -30.33 -10.12
C SER A 236 -2.29 -30.01 -9.71
N GLY A 237 -2.09 -29.06 -8.80
CA GLY A 237 -0.75 -28.61 -8.38
C GLY A 237 0.02 -27.83 -9.44
N LEU A 238 -0.62 -27.45 -10.55
CA LEU A 238 -0.02 -26.62 -11.61
C LEU A 238 0.39 -25.26 -11.08
N GLU A 239 -0.33 -24.76 -10.09
CA GLU A 239 0.00 -23.53 -9.37
C GLU A 239 1.43 -23.54 -8.82
N ASN A 240 1.80 -24.58 -8.08
CA ASN A 240 3.13 -24.72 -7.49
C ASN A 240 4.25 -24.76 -8.53
N ARG A 241 3.94 -25.17 -9.76
CA ARG A 241 4.90 -25.23 -10.87
C ARG A 241 5.07 -23.92 -11.60
N ILE A 242 4.00 -23.11 -11.70
CA ILE A 242 3.98 -21.87 -12.48
C ILE A 242 4.28 -20.66 -11.61
N TYR A 243 3.73 -20.60 -10.38
CA TYR A 243 3.75 -19.41 -9.55
C TYR A 243 4.64 -19.51 -8.30
N ASN A 244 5.39 -20.59 -8.14
CA ASN A 244 6.38 -20.75 -7.07
C ASN A 244 5.85 -20.35 -5.68
N ASN A 245 4.68 -20.86 -5.32
CA ASN A 245 3.92 -20.64 -4.10
C ASN A 245 3.13 -19.32 -4.03
N ASN A 246 1.87 -19.42 -3.72
CA ASN A 246 1.15 -18.44 -2.96
C ASN A 246 0.10 -17.63 -3.71
N ASN A 247 -0.91 -18.31 -4.13
CA ASN A 247 -2.16 -17.65 -4.45
C ASN A 247 -2.97 -17.48 -3.16
N LEU A 248 -3.17 -16.23 -2.73
CA LEU A 248 -3.90 -15.86 -1.52
C LEU A 248 -5.29 -16.49 -1.44
N PHE A 249 -5.95 -16.66 -2.58
CA PHE A 249 -7.26 -17.27 -2.65
C PHE A 249 -7.22 -18.74 -2.20
N MET A 250 -6.25 -19.49 -2.66
CA MET A 250 -6.13 -20.92 -2.29
C MET A 250 -5.62 -21.09 -0.86
N ASP A 251 -4.73 -20.24 -0.40
CA ASP A 251 -4.29 -20.25 0.99
C ASP A 251 -5.48 -19.96 1.92
N SER A 252 -6.41 -19.11 1.51
CA SER A 252 -7.67 -18.87 2.23
C SER A 252 -8.59 -20.09 2.27
N ILE A 253 -8.58 -20.94 1.22
CA ILE A 253 -9.40 -22.15 1.15
C ILE A 253 -8.75 -23.32 1.88
N LYS A 254 -7.42 -23.43 1.85
CA LYS A 254 -6.67 -24.50 2.48
C LYS A 254 -6.66 -24.49 4.03
N GLY A 255 -7.25 -23.48 4.63
CA GLY A 255 -7.52 -23.43 6.07
C GLY A 255 -6.28 -23.30 6.97
N PRO A 256 -5.59 -24.37 7.40
CA PRO A 256 -4.47 -24.26 8.35
C PRO A 256 -3.31 -23.38 7.88
N GLN A 257 -3.15 -23.22 6.57
CA GLN A 257 -2.21 -22.28 5.98
C GLN A 257 -2.72 -20.82 6.04
N TYR A 258 -3.91 -20.63 6.57
CA TYR A 258 -4.43 -19.31 6.88
C TYR A 258 -3.51 -18.51 7.82
N ASN A 259 -2.79 -19.20 8.71
CA ASN A 259 -1.77 -18.55 9.53
C ASN A 259 -0.69 -17.89 8.66
N ASP A 260 -0.37 -18.48 7.51
CA ASP A 260 0.56 -17.90 6.56
C ASP A 260 -0.03 -16.67 5.89
N LEU A 261 -1.33 -16.63 5.66
CA LEU A 261 -2.03 -15.46 5.14
C LEU A 261 -2.09 -14.32 6.17
N VAL A 262 -2.47 -14.65 7.41
CA VAL A 262 -2.58 -13.69 8.51
C VAL A 262 -1.21 -13.19 8.93
N CYS A 263 -0.23 -14.09 8.97
CA CYS A 263 1.13 -13.81 9.41
C CYS A 263 2.10 -13.62 8.25
N PHE A 264 1.64 -13.30 7.06
CA PHE A 264 2.49 -13.24 5.87
C PHE A 264 3.66 -12.29 6.02
N ASN A 265 3.45 -11.11 6.57
CA ASN A 265 4.54 -10.20 6.89
C ASN A 265 5.43 -10.72 8.03
N LEU A 266 4.91 -11.62 8.84
CA LEU A 266 5.65 -12.30 9.90
C LEU A 266 6.30 -13.59 9.39
N ASN A 267 5.85 -14.15 8.28
CA ASN A 267 6.36 -15.39 7.69
C ASN A 267 7.54 -15.19 6.74
N THR A 268 7.78 -14.00 6.28
CA THR A 268 9.09 -13.67 5.74
C THR A 268 10.15 -13.72 6.84
N MET A 269 9.71 -13.67 8.07
CA MET A 269 10.46 -13.98 9.26
C MET A 269 9.97 -15.34 9.78
N LYS A 270 10.79 -16.36 9.68
CA LYS A 270 10.50 -17.71 10.20
C LYS A 270 10.19 -17.71 11.71
N GLU A 271 10.40 -16.58 12.36
CA GLU A 271 10.16 -16.34 13.77
C GLU A 271 9.45 -15.00 14.00
N PRO A 272 8.69 -14.82 15.08
CA PRO A 272 8.14 -13.53 15.45
C PRO A 272 9.24 -12.46 15.45
N PRO A 273 8.96 -11.23 15.00
CA PRO A 273 9.97 -10.16 14.94
C PRO A 273 10.61 -9.87 16.30
N TYR A 274 9.89 -10.17 17.38
CA TYR A 274 10.35 -10.05 18.74
C TYR A 274 10.13 -11.35 19.50
N ALA A 275 10.88 -12.40 19.15
CA ALA A 275 11.07 -13.57 19.98
C ALA A 275 11.64 -13.15 21.35
N GLU A 276 11.44 -13.98 22.36
CA GLU A 276 11.84 -13.70 23.73
C GLU A 276 13.28 -13.17 23.89
N PRO A 277 14.31 -13.70 23.19
CA PRO A 277 15.67 -13.14 23.27
C PRO A 277 15.79 -11.69 22.80
N ARG A 278 15.03 -11.29 21.78
CA ARG A 278 15.02 -9.89 21.29
C ARG A 278 14.30 -8.96 22.25
N MET A 279 13.20 -9.43 22.84
CA MET A 279 12.49 -8.69 23.86
C MET A 279 13.37 -8.47 25.08
N ALA A 280 14.15 -9.46 25.50
CA ALA A 280 15.09 -9.33 26.61
C ALA A 280 16.15 -8.25 26.35
N MET A 281 16.71 -8.17 25.13
CA MET A 281 17.63 -7.10 24.73
C MET A 281 16.96 -5.74 24.78
N ALA A 282 15.77 -5.63 24.20
CA ALA A 282 15.04 -4.37 24.13
C ALA A 282 14.59 -3.89 25.52
N HIS A 283 14.14 -4.78 26.39
CA HIS A 283 13.81 -4.47 27.80
C HIS A 283 15.04 -4.02 28.56
N TYR A 284 16.17 -4.71 28.41
CA TYR A 284 17.42 -4.26 29.03
C TYR A 284 17.79 -2.84 28.61
N ILE A 285 17.66 -2.50 27.34
CA ILE A 285 17.94 -1.14 26.86
C ILE A 285 16.97 -0.15 27.46
N TYR A 286 15.67 -0.45 27.42
CA TYR A 286 14.66 0.46 27.93
C TYR A 286 14.77 0.63 29.46
N GLU A 287 14.71 -0.48 30.22
CA GLU A 287 14.62 -0.45 31.66
C GLU A 287 15.95 -0.12 32.34
N GLU A 288 17.05 -0.66 31.82
CA GLU A 288 18.35 -0.56 32.49
C GLU A 288 19.25 0.58 31.97
N LEU A 289 19.05 1.06 30.75
CA LEU A 289 19.87 2.12 30.18
C LEU A 289 19.11 3.44 30.10
N LEU A 290 17.94 3.44 29.50
CA LEU A 290 17.19 4.66 29.21
C LEU A 290 16.37 5.13 30.42
N GLU A 291 15.57 4.26 31.04
CA GLU A 291 14.70 4.62 32.16
C GLU A 291 15.50 4.95 33.42
N THR A 292 16.62 4.24 33.64
CA THR A 292 17.53 4.53 34.77
C THR A 292 18.39 5.78 34.56
N GLY A 293 18.40 6.34 33.37
CA GLY A 293 19.23 7.50 33.02
C GLY A 293 20.74 7.18 32.94
N LYS A 294 21.12 5.91 32.68
CA LYS A 294 22.53 5.57 32.40
C LYS A 294 23.03 6.18 31.10
N THR A 295 22.11 6.44 30.18
CA THR A 295 22.37 7.25 29.00
C THR A 295 21.14 8.10 28.68
N ASP A 296 21.36 9.31 28.20
CA ASP A 296 20.38 10.22 27.62
C ASP A 296 20.48 10.26 26.09
N LYS A 297 21.43 9.53 25.55
CA LYS A 297 21.65 9.41 24.11
C LYS A 297 20.89 8.24 23.52
N PRO A 298 20.61 8.26 22.20
CA PRO A 298 19.98 7.15 21.53
C PRO A 298 20.88 5.90 21.58
N VAL A 299 20.26 4.75 21.68
CA VAL A 299 20.89 3.43 21.54
C VAL A 299 20.51 2.87 20.18
N PRO A 300 21.33 3.01 19.14
CA PRO A 300 21.03 2.51 17.81
C PRO A 300 21.10 0.99 17.74
N CYS A 301 20.60 0.42 16.64
CA CYS A 301 20.60 -1.01 16.44
C CYS A 301 21.22 -1.41 15.10
N ALA A 302 22.11 -2.39 15.14
CA ALA A 302 22.61 -3.11 13.98
C ALA A 302 21.71 -4.33 13.73
N TYR A 303 20.53 -4.11 13.17
CA TYR A 303 19.51 -5.13 12.93
C TYR A 303 19.21 -5.26 11.43
N ASN A 304 18.47 -6.31 11.09
CA ASN A 304 17.85 -6.43 9.78
C ASN A 304 16.59 -5.57 9.68
N ASP A 305 16.17 -5.30 8.43
CA ASP A 305 15.20 -4.33 7.98
C ASP A 305 13.89 -4.22 8.79
N ASP A 306 13.24 -5.34 8.99
CA ASP A 306 11.85 -5.37 9.49
C ASP A 306 11.76 -5.25 10.99
N GLN A 307 12.88 -5.29 11.68
CA GLN A 307 12.95 -5.35 13.14
C GLN A 307 13.09 -3.96 13.76
N PHE A 308 13.49 -3.01 12.95
CA PHE A 308 13.77 -1.65 13.37
C PHE A 308 12.57 -0.95 13.99
N TYR A 309 11.41 -1.01 13.36
CA TYR A 309 10.20 -0.37 13.89
C TYR A 309 9.72 -0.96 15.21
N TRP A 310 9.90 -2.27 15.39
CA TRP A 310 9.61 -2.93 16.64
C TRP A 310 10.59 -2.50 17.73
N TYR A 311 11.86 -2.38 17.36
CA TYR A 311 12.89 -1.91 18.26
C TYR A 311 12.59 -0.50 18.77
N GLU A 312 12.30 0.45 17.90
CA GLU A 312 11.88 1.80 18.29
C GLU A 312 10.66 1.79 19.22
N GLY A 313 9.66 0.99 18.88
CA GLY A 313 8.42 0.90 19.65
C GLY A 313 8.62 0.32 21.05
N VAL A 314 9.43 -0.73 21.19
CA VAL A 314 9.68 -1.38 22.48
C VAL A 314 10.62 -0.56 23.36
N THR A 315 11.66 0.04 22.76
CA THR A 315 12.61 0.87 23.51
C THR A 315 12.15 2.31 23.71
N ASN A 316 10.96 2.65 23.18
CA ASN A 316 10.41 4.01 23.23
C ASN A 316 11.38 5.08 22.72
N GLN A 317 12.13 4.75 21.67
CA GLN A 317 13.07 5.66 21.03
C GLN A 317 12.55 6.09 19.66
N ARG A 318 13.09 7.18 19.16
CA ARG A 318 12.97 7.58 17.75
C ARG A 318 14.38 7.80 17.21
N LEU A 319 14.81 6.88 16.36
CA LEU A 319 16.13 6.89 15.77
C LEU A 319 16.13 7.58 14.40
N SER A 320 17.28 8.13 14.02
CA SER A 320 17.49 8.71 12.70
C SER A 320 17.88 7.62 11.69
N ASP A 321 17.62 7.86 10.40
CA ASP A 321 17.86 6.90 9.32
C ASP A 321 19.32 6.40 9.23
N TYR A 322 20.28 7.18 9.67
CA TYR A 322 21.69 6.81 9.71
C TYR A 322 22.09 5.98 10.95
N MET A 323 21.16 5.69 11.85
CA MET A 323 21.40 4.88 13.04
C MET A 323 20.95 3.43 12.90
N TYR A 324 20.67 2.97 11.69
CA TYR A 324 20.24 1.62 11.42
C TYR A 324 20.62 1.13 10.01
N TRP A 325 20.18 -0.04 9.65
CA TRP A 325 20.57 -0.83 8.48
C TRP A 325 20.60 -0.11 7.11
N LYS A 326 19.89 1.00 6.92
CA LYS A 326 19.93 1.78 5.68
C LYS A 326 21.20 2.58 5.49
N SER A 327 21.92 2.84 6.56
CA SER A 327 23.18 3.54 6.48
C SER A 327 24.28 2.62 5.92
N ASP A 328 25.22 3.18 5.18
CA ASP A 328 26.48 2.51 4.98
C ASP A 328 27.24 2.40 6.32
N TYR A 329 28.16 1.46 6.38
CA TYR A 329 28.88 1.17 7.63
C TYR A 329 29.65 2.37 8.16
N ASP A 330 30.29 3.14 7.27
CA ASP A 330 31.14 4.27 7.69
C ASP A 330 30.29 5.37 8.34
N THR A 331 29.17 5.72 7.71
CA THR A 331 28.18 6.67 8.27
C THR A 331 27.60 6.16 9.59
N PHE A 332 27.24 4.89 9.68
CA PHE A 332 26.72 4.30 10.91
C PHE A 332 27.76 4.37 12.03
N LYS A 333 29.01 3.99 11.75
CA LYS A 333 30.11 4.00 12.70
C LYS A 333 30.43 5.40 13.19
N GLU A 334 30.53 6.39 12.30
CA GLU A 334 30.77 7.80 12.66
C GLU A 334 29.71 8.32 13.62
N ASN A 335 28.44 8.10 13.28
CA ASN A 335 27.34 8.52 14.16
C ASN A 335 27.30 7.76 15.48
N LEU A 336 27.65 6.48 15.48
CA LEU A 336 27.75 5.68 16.68
C LEU A 336 28.81 6.24 17.64
N GLU A 337 30.00 6.51 17.12
CA GLU A 337 31.13 7.01 17.91
C GLU A 337 30.92 8.45 18.43
N GLU A 338 30.25 9.30 17.67
CA GLU A 338 30.02 10.70 18.04
C GLU A 338 28.81 10.89 18.96
N ASN A 339 27.73 10.16 18.72
CA ASN A 339 26.42 10.51 19.27
C ASN A 339 25.83 9.46 20.23
N CYS A 340 26.48 8.30 20.43
CA CYS A 340 25.91 7.21 21.19
C CYS A 340 26.87 6.71 22.29
N ASP A 341 26.29 6.23 23.39
CA ASP A 341 27.05 5.58 24.46
C ASP A 341 26.97 4.05 24.38
N TYR A 342 25.91 3.54 23.77
CA TYR A 342 25.64 2.11 23.62
C TYR A 342 25.11 1.78 22.22
N VAL A 343 25.25 0.52 21.84
CA VAL A 343 24.71 -0.03 20.59
C VAL A 343 24.11 -1.42 20.85
N SER A 344 23.01 -1.71 20.21
CA SER A 344 22.39 -3.04 20.19
C SER A 344 22.75 -3.75 18.89
N VAL A 345 23.32 -4.94 18.98
CA VAL A 345 23.86 -5.69 17.84
C VAL A 345 23.20 -7.07 17.76
N MET A 346 22.69 -7.41 16.58
CA MET A 346 22.26 -8.78 16.27
C MET A 346 23.35 -9.50 15.51
N ILE A 347 23.72 -10.70 15.95
CA ILE A 347 24.83 -11.47 15.37
C ILE A 347 24.54 -11.98 13.95
N ASP A 348 23.32 -12.01 13.53
CA ASP A 348 22.88 -12.33 12.16
C ASP A 348 22.71 -11.09 11.27
N SER A 349 22.94 -9.89 11.81
CA SER A 349 22.85 -8.66 11.01
C SER A 349 24.01 -8.54 10.04
N ARG A 350 23.73 -8.04 8.84
CA ARG A 350 24.76 -7.84 7.83
C ARG A 350 25.86 -6.89 8.30
N ILE A 351 25.47 -5.82 9.00
CA ILE A 351 26.43 -4.84 9.53
C ILE A 351 27.41 -5.51 10.49
N TYR A 352 26.95 -6.38 11.37
CA TYR A 352 27.81 -7.13 12.29
C TYR A 352 28.69 -8.14 11.55
N VAL A 353 28.11 -8.97 10.69
CA VAL A 353 28.83 -10.02 9.96
C VAL A 353 29.99 -9.45 9.13
N ASP A 354 29.73 -8.32 8.46
CA ASP A 354 30.73 -7.67 7.61
C ASP A 354 31.79 -6.88 8.42
N ASN A 355 31.56 -6.59 9.71
CA ASN A 355 32.40 -5.73 10.56
C ASN A 355 32.63 -6.30 11.98
N GLN A 356 32.72 -7.59 12.09
CA GLN A 356 32.75 -8.33 13.36
C GLN A 356 33.86 -7.85 14.32
N GLU A 357 35.07 -7.62 13.82
CA GLU A 357 36.18 -7.15 14.65
C GLU A 357 35.89 -5.86 15.40
N TYR A 358 35.21 -4.93 14.76
CA TYR A 358 34.83 -3.66 15.37
C TYR A 358 33.86 -3.86 16.55
N PHE A 359 32.79 -4.58 16.33
CA PHE A 359 31.77 -4.78 17.36
C PHE A 359 32.25 -5.68 18.51
N ASP A 360 33.01 -6.73 18.20
CA ASP A 360 33.58 -7.63 19.20
C ASP A 360 34.66 -6.97 20.08
N SER A 361 35.23 -5.84 19.64
CA SER A 361 36.17 -5.06 20.42
C SER A 361 35.51 -4.23 21.52
N MET A 362 34.18 -4.11 21.52
CA MET A 362 33.41 -3.30 22.49
C MET A 362 33.17 -4.05 23.79
N GLU A 363 32.98 -3.30 24.87
CA GLU A 363 32.58 -3.87 26.17
C GLU A 363 31.09 -4.29 26.13
N LYS A 364 30.81 -5.58 26.14
CA LYS A 364 29.46 -6.11 26.17
C LYS A 364 28.86 -5.94 27.57
N VAL A 365 27.71 -5.26 27.66
CA VAL A 365 26.98 -5.02 28.91
C VAL A 365 25.76 -5.94 29.08
N PHE A 366 25.29 -6.50 27.97
CA PHE A 366 24.26 -7.54 27.93
C PHE A 366 24.54 -8.47 26.74
N GLU A 367 24.30 -9.75 26.87
CA GLU A 367 24.51 -10.74 25.81
C GLU A 367 23.52 -11.88 25.94
N ASN A 368 22.99 -12.36 24.82
CA ASN A 368 22.20 -13.58 24.71
C ASN A 368 22.53 -14.33 23.40
N GLU A 369 21.77 -15.35 23.09
CA GLU A 369 22.01 -16.24 21.94
C GLU A 369 21.88 -15.56 20.56
N ILE A 370 21.21 -14.42 20.48
CA ILE A 370 20.94 -13.73 19.21
C ILE A 370 21.71 -12.42 19.04
N GLY A 371 22.29 -11.89 20.10
CA GLY A 371 22.99 -10.62 20.04
C GLY A 371 23.48 -10.10 21.38
N PHE A 372 23.91 -8.87 21.38
CA PHE A 372 24.43 -8.20 22.57
C PHE A 372 24.17 -6.68 22.52
N VAL A 373 24.25 -6.09 23.71
CA VAL A 373 24.32 -4.63 23.88
C VAL A 373 25.73 -4.31 24.32
N ALA A 374 26.38 -3.40 23.64
CA ALA A 374 27.76 -3.02 23.93
C ALA A 374 27.89 -1.51 24.15
N LYS A 375 28.89 -1.16 24.96
CA LYS A 375 29.27 0.23 25.21
C LYS A 375 30.17 0.71 24.07
N VAL A 376 29.83 1.84 23.49
CA VAL A 376 30.63 2.52 22.49
C VAL A 376 31.84 3.15 23.20
N LYS A 377 33.02 2.98 22.63
CA LYS A 377 34.28 3.48 23.22
C LYS A 377 34.36 4.98 23.12
#